data_f1bebeb287822534b6818553ad0c8a28
#
_entry.id   f1bebeb287822534b6818553ad0c8a28
#
_cell.length_a   1.000
_cell.length_b   1.000
_cell.length_c   1.000
_cell.angle_alpha   90.00
_cell.angle_beta   90.00
_cell.angle_gamma   90.00
#
_symmetry.space_group_name_H-M   'P 1'
#
loop_
_entity.id
_entity.type
_entity.pdbx_description
1 polymer ?
#
loop_
_entity_poly.entity_id
_entity_poly.type
_entity_poly.pdbx_seq_one_letter_code
_entity_poly.pdbx_strand_id
1 'polypeptide(L)'
;MVNAAENLDRFWSILTGDQQLPPVTTDALGYVGLKFEDDRTRLVYIINAEHIGKVTAVYLYHIDKEQNGTIVLDVLHSPRELIKGVDKVVDKTSEEKTKGTVSMGGATGDDLQGRLKGKSLSDLHELIVNGTVYVSIHTKDFPNGEILGNSFVGIDRLFPDFVDIKWK
;
A
#
# COMPACT_ATOMS: atom_id res chain seq x y z
N MET A 1 17.97 17.94 -12.64
CA MET A 1 17.54 16.74 -13.39
C MET A 1 16.23 16.23 -12.79
N VAL A 2 15.22 16.07 -13.60
CA VAL A 2 13.95 15.57 -13.13
C VAL A 2 14.09 14.07 -12.84
N ASN A 3 13.66 13.65 -11.67
CA ASN A 3 13.57 12.23 -11.33
C ASN A 3 12.51 11.60 -12.24
N ALA A 4 12.87 10.54 -12.96
CA ALA A 4 11.93 9.85 -13.86
C ALA A 4 10.65 9.42 -13.13
N ALA A 5 10.74 9.05 -11.85
CA ALA A 5 9.59 8.65 -11.06
C ALA A 5 8.60 9.79 -10.79
N GLU A 6 9.02 11.04 -10.89
CA GLU A 6 8.13 12.19 -10.68
C GLU A 6 6.99 12.24 -11.71
N ASN A 7 7.22 11.64 -12.89
CA ASN A 7 6.24 11.61 -13.97
C ASN A 7 5.41 10.32 -13.98
N LEU A 8 5.66 9.43 -13.04
CA LEU A 8 4.93 8.18 -12.96
C LEU A 8 3.76 8.30 -12.00
N ASP A 9 2.68 7.62 -12.30
CA ASP A 9 1.48 7.59 -11.47
C ASP A 9 1.19 6.19 -10.94
N ARG A 10 2.03 5.23 -11.26
CA ARG A 10 1.89 3.84 -10.80
C ARG A 10 3.12 3.40 -10.05
N PHE A 11 2.89 2.77 -8.91
CA PHE A 11 3.94 2.31 -8.02
C PHE A 11 3.59 0.95 -7.46
N TRP A 12 4.58 0.17 -7.12
CA TRP A 12 4.36 -1.10 -6.45
C TRP A 12 5.42 -1.33 -5.38
N SER A 13 5.08 -2.17 -4.41
CA SER A 13 5.98 -2.55 -3.35
C SER A 13 5.83 -4.05 -3.09
N ILE A 14 6.94 -4.72 -2.81
CA ILE A 14 6.94 -6.11 -2.38
C ILE A 14 7.15 -6.14 -0.88
N LEU A 15 6.27 -6.84 -0.16
CA LEU A 15 6.28 -6.91 1.28
C LEU A 15 6.75 -8.29 1.75
N THR A 16 7.72 -8.27 2.65
CA THR A 16 8.28 -9.50 3.26
C THR A 16 8.48 -9.29 4.76
N GLY A 17 8.59 -10.39 5.49
CA GLY A 17 8.81 -10.33 6.94
C GLY A 17 10.18 -9.78 7.30
N ASP A 18 11.19 -10.07 6.49
CA ASP A 18 12.56 -9.64 6.77
C ASP A 18 12.76 -8.14 6.60
N GLN A 19 11.83 -7.43 5.97
CA GLN A 19 11.85 -5.97 5.88
C GLN A 19 11.30 -5.29 7.14
N GLN A 20 10.63 -6.03 8.03
CA GLN A 20 10.17 -5.49 9.31
C GLN A 20 11.36 -5.16 10.21
N LEU A 21 11.15 -4.22 11.14
CA LEU A 21 12.16 -3.82 12.13
C LEU A 21 11.59 -3.97 13.55
N PRO A 22 11.97 -5.01 14.30
CA PRO A 22 12.91 -6.08 13.93
C PRO A 22 12.30 -7.03 12.90
N PRO A 23 13.14 -7.80 12.15
CA PRO A 23 12.65 -8.74 11.16
C PRO A 23 11.71 -9.78 11.76
N VAL A 24 10.69 -10.15 10.98
CA VAL A 24 9.71 -11.18 11.34
C VAL A 24 9.97 -12.41 10.49
N THR A 25 10.07 -13.56 11.16
CA THR A 25 10.18 -14.84 10.47
C THR A 25 8.78 -15.31 10.07
N THR A 26 8.50 -15.27 8.80
CA THR A 26 7.21 -15.68 8.23
C THR A 26 7.41 -16.06 6.76
N ASP A 27 6.56 -16.94 6.26
CA ASP A 27 6.50 -17.26 4.84
C ASP A 27 5.48 -16.37 4.09
N ALA A 28 4.87 -15.44 4.77
CA ALA A 28 3.96 -14.49 4.14
C ALA A 28 4.69 -13.58 3.16
N LEU A 29 4.04 -13.31 2.03
CA LEU A 29 4.55 -12.47 0.97
C LEU A 29 3.41 -11.57 0.50
N GLY A 30 3.69 -10.32 0.23
CA GLY A 30 2.65 -9.39 -0.22
C GLY A 30 3.11 -8.47 -1.34
N TYR A 31 2.12 -7.91 -2.02
CA TYR A 31 2.31 -6.91 -3.06
C TYR A 31 1.29 -5.81 -2.85
N VAL A 32 1.73 -4.57 -2.97
CA VAL A 32 0.83 -3.41 -2.95
C VAL A 32 1.09 -2.60 -4.20
N GLY A 33 0.02 -2.37 -4.96
CA GLY A 33 0.06 -1.51 -6.13
C GLY A 33 -0.74 -0.24 -5.86
N LEU A 34 -0.20 0.90 -6.30
CA LEU A 34 -0.84 2.20 -6.19
C LEU A 34 -0.92 2.84 -7.56
N LYS A 35 -2.06 3.46 -7.86
CA LYS A 35 -2.24 4.21 -9.11
C LYS A 35 -2.91 5.53 -8.77
N PHE A 36 -2.25 6.62 -9.12
CA PHE A 36 -2.81 7.96 -9.00
C PHE A 36 -3.55 8.29 -10.30
N GLU A 37 -4.78 8.76 -10.17
CA GLU A 37 -5.66 9.10 -11.29
C GLU A 37 -6.19 10.53 -11.17
N ASP A 38 -6.76 11.02 -12.26
CA ASP A 38 -7.44 12.32 -12.31
C ASP A 38 -6.56 13.46 -11.76
N ASP A 39 -5.37 13.62 -12.34
CA ASP A 39 -4.39 14.62 -11.91
C ASP A 39 -4.04 14.46 -10.43
N ARG A 40 -3.95 13.20 -9.97
CA ARG A 40 -3.58 12.86 -8.59
C ARG A 40 -4.59 13.36 -7.56
N THR A 41 -5.86 13.39 -7.94
CA THR A 41 -6.94 13.68 -6.99
C THR A 41 -7.57 12.40 -6.47
N ARG A 42 -7.22 11.26 -7.06
CA ARG A 42 -7.76 9.95 -6.70
C ARG A 42 -6.65 8.91 -6.69
N LEU A 43 -6.63 8.08 -5.67
CA LEU A 43 -5.69 6.97 -5.53
C LEU A 43 -6.47 5.67 -5.59
N VAL A 44 -6.04 4.78 -6.49
CA VAL A 44 -6.56 3.41 -6.54
C VAL A 44 -5.46 2.49 -6.03
N TYR A 45 -5.82 1.50 -5.23
CA TYR A 45 -4.84 0.57 -4.68
C TYR A 45 -5.34 -0.87 -4.75
N ILE A 46 -4.38 -1.78 -4.81
CA ILE A 46 -4.62 -3.21 -4.70
C ILE A 46 -3.59 -3.80 -3.75
N ILE A 47 -4.06 -4.64 -2.84
CA ILE A 47 -3.22 -5.32 -1.87
C ILE A 47 -3.44 -6.81 -2.07
N ASN A 48 -2.36 -7.53 -2.32
CA ASN A 48 -2.39 -8.96 -2.53
C ASN A 48 -1.39 -9.61 -1.59
N ALA A 49 -1.74 -10.76 -1.04
CA ALA A 49 -0.83 -11.47 -0.13
C ALA A 49 -1.05 -12.97 -0.21
N GLU A 50 0.00 -13.71 0.09
CA GLU A 50 -0.03 -15.18 0.20
C GLU A 50 0.51 -15.60 1.56
N HIS A 51 0.03 -16.73 2.03
CA HIS A 51 0.44 -17.34 3.29
C HIS A 51 0.29 -16.40 4.49
N ILE A 52 -0.71 -15.54 4.43
CA ILE A 52 -0.97 -14.58 5.49
C ILE A 52 -2.26 -14.97 6.23
N GLY A 53 -2.22 -14.81 7.55
CA GLY A 53 -3.36 -15.11 8.39
C GLY A 53 -4.37 -13.96 8.43
N LYS A 54 -5.03 -13.81 9.57
CA LYS A 54 -6.06 -12.78 9.76
C LYS A 54 -5.45 -11.40 9.71
N VAL A 55 -5.75 -10.66 8.64
CA VAL A 55 -5.29 -9.28 8.46
C VAL A 55 -6.13 -8.35 9.33
N THR A 56 -5.46 -7.55 10.14
CA THR A 56 -6.12 -6.59 11.04
C THR A 56 -5.95 -5.15 10.60
N ALA A 57 -4.88 -4.84 9.88
CA ALA A 57 -4.64 -3.49 9.38
C ALA A 57 -3.66 -3.51 8.22
N VAL A 58 -3.78 -2.52 7.34
CA VAL A 58 -2.80 -2.22 6.30
C VAL A 58 -2.62 -0.72 6.28
N TYR A 59 -1.40 -0.26 6.54
CA TYR A 59 -1.11 1.16 6.64
C TYR A 59 0.00 1.57 5.70
N LEU A 60 -0.15 2.76 5.10
CA LEU A 60 0.97 3.50 4.55
C LEU A 60 1.54 4.39 5.64
N TYR A 61 2.86 4.38 5.75
CA TYR A 61 3.61 5.18 6.72
C TYR A 61 4.54 6.14 6.00
N HIS A 62 4.73 7.30 6.57
CA HIS A 62 5.79 8.22 6.18
C HIS A 62 6.86 8.20 7.27
N ILE A 63 8.12 8.04 6.85
CA ILE A 63 9.26 8.10 7.76
C ILE A 63 9.93 9.47 7.64
N ASP A 64 10.15 10.13 8.77
CA ASP A 64 10.78 11.45 8.79
C ASP A 64 12.30 11.36 8.88
N LYS A 65 12.95 12.52 8.96
CA LYS A 65 14.41 12.62 9.03
C LYS A 65 14.97 12.01 10.32
N GLU A 66 14.18 11.99 11.37
CA GLU A 66 14.55 11.41 12.66
C GLU A 66 14.23 9.90 12.71
N GLN A 67 13.82 9.31 11.59
CA GLN A 67 13.47 7.90 11.48
C GLN A 67 12.18 7.51 12.20
N ASN A 68 11.29 8.48 12.43
CA ASN A 68 9.98 8.22 13.04
C ASN A 68 8.93 7.95 11.94
N GLY A 69 8.26 6.81 12.03
CA GLY A 69 7.18 6.45 11.13
C GLY A 69 5.82 6.93 11.65
N THR A 70 5.03 7.53 10.77
CA THR A 70 3.68 8.00 11.10
C THR A 70 2.71 7.47 10.06
N ILE A 71 1.58 6.93 10.51
CA ILE A 71 0.53 6.47 9.59
C ILE A 71 -0.01 7.67 8.82
N VAL A 72 -0.05 7.56 7.50
CA VAL A 72 -0.59 8.60 6.63
C VAL A 72 -1.82 8.14 5.86
N LEU A 73 -2.06 6.83 5.75
CA LEU A 73 -3.26 6.30 5.11
C LEU A 73 -3.57 4.91 5.65
N ASP A 74 -4.83 4.70 6.01
CA ASP A 74 -5.35 3.38 6.37
C ASP A 74 -6.06 2.81 5.15
N VAL A 75 -5.41 1.89 4.44
CA VAL A 75 -5.93 1.36 3.19
C VAL A 75 -6.89 0.19 3.38
N LEU A 76 -6.98 -0.36 4.59
CA LEU A 76 -7.92 -1.44 4.86
C LEU A 76 -9.29 -0.92 5.28
N HIS A 77 -9.32 0.09 6.16
CA HIS A 77 -10.54 0.56 6.80
C HIS A 77 -11.13 1.85 6.21
N SER A 78 -10.37 2.53 5.36
CA SER A 78 -10.84 3.75 4.72
C SER A 78 -11.06 3.61 3.21
N PRO A 79 -11.26 2.40 2.67
CA PRO A 79 -11.38 2.27 1.22
C PRO A 79 -12.71 2.84 0.73
N ARG A 80 -12.63 3.49 -0.40
CA ARG A 80 -13.80 3.95 -1.14
C ARG A 80 -13.92 3.17 -2.43
N GLU A 81 -15.13 2.85 -2.81
CA GLU A 81 -15.37 2.22 -4.09
C GLU A 81 -15.22 3.28 -5.18
N LEU A 82 -14.06 3.30 -5.81
CA LEU A 82 -13.78 4.24 -6.90
C LEU A 82 -13.77 3.59 -8.26
N ILE A 83 -13.85 2.27 -8.30
CA ILE A 83 -13.86 1.52 -9.55
C ILE A 83 -15.23 0.92 -9.73
N LYS A 84 -15.95 1.42 -10.74
CA LYS A 84 -17.29 0.95 -11.03
C LYS A 84 -17.24 -0.51 -11.48
N GLY A 85 -18.06 -1.35 -10.86
CA GLY A 85 -18.18 -2.74 -11.22
C GLY A 85 -17.16 -3.67 -10.57
N VAL A 86 -16.31 -3.15 -9.72
CA VAL A 86 -15.42 -3.98 -8.92
C VAL A 86 -15.99 -4.02 -7.51
N ASP A 87 -16.36 -5.19 -7.08
CA ASP A 87 -16.81 -5.35 -5.72
C ASP A 87 -15.65 -5.06 -4.78
N LYS A 88 -15.93 -4.26 -3.78
CA LYS A 88 -14.99 -4.02 -2.71
C LYS A 88 -14.60 -5.34 -2.11
N VAL A 89 -13.35 -5.69 -2.23
CA VAL A 89 -12.88 -6.93 -1.68
C VAL A 89 -12.89 -6.84 -0.17
N VAL A 90 -13.52 -7.78 0.37
CA VAL A 90 -13.73 -7.87 1.77
C VAL A 90 -12.47 -8.31 2.45
N ASP A 91 -12.24 -7.67 3.51
CA ASP A 91 -11.53 -8.09 4.67
C ASP A 91 -11.33 -9.60 4.76
N LYS A 92 -10.12 -10.03 4.69
CA LYS A 92 -9.74 -11.41 4.92
C LYS A 92 -9.50 -11.61 6.40
N THR A 93 -10.59 -11.70 7.14
CA THR A 93 -10.54 -11.91 8.58
C THR A 93 -10.43 -13.37 8.98
N SER A 94 -10.29 -14.27 7.99
CA SER A 94 -10.16 -15.71 8.24
C SER A 94 -8.91 -16.01 9.05
N GLU A 95 -9.04 -16.94 9.98
CA GLU A 95 -7.90 -17.48 10.73
C GLU A 95 -7.00 -18.33 9.82
N GLU A 96 -7.54 -18.81 8.70
CA GLU A 96 -6.77 -19.61 7.76
C GLU A 96 -5.86 -18.72 6.93
N LYS A 97 -4.68 -19.21 6.63
CA LYS A 97 -3.75 -18.52 5.76
C LYS A 97 -4.36 -18.38 4.37
N THR A 98 -4.30 -17.20 3.83
CA THR A 98 -4.94 -16.87 2.58
C THR A 98 -3.95 -16.58 1.47
N LYS A 99 -4.46 -16.55 0.27
CA LYS A 99 -3.76 -16.20 -0.95
C LYS A 99 -4.74 -15.40 -1.80
N GLY A 100 -4.27 -14.32 -2.37
CA GLY A 100 -5.07 -13.50 -3.28
C GLY A 100 -5.27 -12.08 -2.76
N THR A 101 -6.26 -11.40 -3.30
CA THR A 101 -6.51 -10.00 -2.99
C THR A 101 -7.03 -9.83 -1.57
N VAL A 102 -6.31 -9.06 -0.78
CA VAL A 102 -6.69 -8.70 0.58
C VAL A 102 -7.63 -7.51 0.58
N SER A 103 -7.31 -6.51 -0.24
CA SER A 103 -8.13 -5.31 -0.35
C SER A 103 -7.91 -4.67 -1.72
N MET A 104 -8.97 -4.07 -2.23
CA MET A 104 -8.91 -3.26 -3.45
C MET A 104 -9.87 -2.10 -3.25
N GLY A 105 -9.45 -0.91 -3.57
CA GLY A 105 -10.32 0.25 -3.41
C GLY A 105 -9.60 1.53 -3.76
N GLY A 106 -10.08 2.61 -3.20
CA GLY A 106 -9.55 3.91 -3.52
C GLY A 106 -9.63 4.88 -2.35
N ALA A 107 -8.89 5.96 -2.49
CA ALA A 107 -8.81 7.00 -1.50
C ALA A 107 -8.71 8.36 -2.17
N THR A 108 -9.04 9.40 -1.44
CA THR A 108 -8.84 10.79 -1.84
C THR A 108 -7.99 11.49 -0.79
N GLY A 109 -7.66 12.74 -1.02
CA GLY A 109 -6.91 13.52 -0.05
C GLY A 109 -7.59 13.59 1.33
N ASP A 110 -8.92 13.47 1.36
CA ASP A 110 -9.68 13.51 2.62
C ASP A 110 -9.40 12.31 3.53
N ASP A 111 -8.86 11.24 2.97
CA ASP A 111 -8.54 10.01 3.72
C ASP A 111 -7.14 10.06 4.35
N LEU A 112 -6.35 11.04 3.99
CA LEU A 112 -4.99 11.18 4.53
C LEU A 112 -5.04 11.57 6.01
N GLN A 113 -4.10 11.02 6.76
CA GLN A 113 -4.02 11.25 8.21
C GLN A 113 -2.58 11.51 8.65
N GLY A 114 -2.39 11.71 9.93
CA GLY A 114 -1.07 12.01 10.47
C GLY A 114 -0.49 13.29 9.87
N ARG A 115 0.74 13.21 9.42
CA ARG A 115 1.45 14.35 8.81
C ARG A 115 0.83 14.82 7.50
N LEU A 116 0.05 13.98 6.85
CA LEU A 116 -0.61 14.34 5.59
C LEU A 116 -2.06 14.77 5.76
N LYS A 117 -2.56 14.81 6.98
CA LYS A 117 -3.93 15.28 7.23
C LYS A 117 -4.09 16.70 6.71
N GLY A 118 -5.10 16.91 5.85
CA GLY A 118 -5.34 18.21 5.22
C GLY A 118 -4.45 18.48 4.00
N LYS A 119 -3.58 17.56 3.67
CA LYS A 119 -2.72 17.67 2.48
C LYS A 119 -3.38 16.98 1.29
N SER A 120 -2.69 17.01 0.15
CA SER A 120 -3.19 16.43 -1.09
C SER A 120 -2.53 15.08 -1.40
N LEU A 121 -3.16 14.33 -2.31
CA LEU A 121 -2.54 13.10 -2.82
C LEU A 121 -1.26 13.41 -3.60
N SER A 122 -1.12 14.61 -4.17
CA SER A 122 0.14 15.01 -4.79
C SER A 122 1.27 15.08 -3.76
N ASP A 123 0.96 15.47 -2.54
CA ASP A 123 1.96 15.47 -1.45
C ASP A 123 2.37 14.03 -1.10
N LEU A 124 1.42 13.11 -1.07
CA LEU A 124 1.74 11.70 -0.87
C LEU A 124 2.60 11.17 -2.01
N HIS A 125 2.25 11.50 -3.24
CA HIS A 125 3.01 11.10 -4.43
C HIS A 125 4.47 11.55 -4.31
N GLU A 126 4.70 12.79 -3.93
CA GLU A 126 6.05 13.32 -3.74
C GLU A 126 6.85 12.54 -2.70
N LEU A 127 6.21 12.19 -1.59
CA LEU A 127 6.87 11.40 -0.54
C LEU A 127 7.21 9.98 -1.03
N ILE A 128 6.35 9.39 -1.86
CA ILE A 128 6.61 8.09 -2.46
C ILE A 128 7.83 8.17 -3.39
N VAL A 129 7.87 9.18 -4.24
CA VAL A 129 8.99 9.42 -5.17
C VAL A 129 10.30 9.62 -4.39
N ASN A 130 10.24 10.29 -3.26
CA ASN A 130 11.41 10.54 -2.42
C ASN A 130 11.85 9.32 -1.60
N GLY A 131 11.09 8.22 -1.66
CA GLY A 131 11.48 6.98 -0.99
C GLY A 131 11.23 6.98 0.51
N THR A 132 10.33 7.84 1.00
CA THR A 132 10.07 7.99 2.44
C THR A 132 8.73 7.38 2.88
N VAL A 133 8.08 6.63 1.98
CA VAL A 133 6.81 5.96 2.31
C VAL A 133 7.01 4.46 2.25
N TYR A 134 6.52 3.78 3.27
CA TYR A 134 6.52 2.32 3.31
C TYR A 134 5.12 1.81 3.67
N VAL A 135 4.90 0.52 3.46
CA VAL A 135 3.60 -0.11 3.71
C VAL A 135 3.80 -1.33 4.59
N SER A 136 2.90 -1.54 5.54
CA SER A 136 2.95 -2.70 6.43
C SER A 136 1.57 -3.34 6.54
N ILE A 137 1.55 -4.68 6.50
CA ILE A 137 0.36 -5.47 6.75
C ILE A 137 0.48 -6.07 8.15
N HIS A 138 -0.50 -5.79 8.97
CA HIS A 138 -0.59 -6.28 10.35
C HIS A 138 -1.58 -7.43 10.41
N THR A 139 -1.28 -8.42 11.22
CA THR A 139 -2.14 -9.59 11.40
C THR A 139 -2.39 -9.83 12.89
N LYS A 140 -3.32 -10.75 13.15
CA LYS A 140 -3.65 -11.13 14.53
C LYS A 140 -2.41 -11.65 15.26
N ASP A 141 -1.60 -12.49 14.60
CA ASP A 141 -0.40 -13.06 15.21
C ASP A 141 0.76 -12.08 15.27
N PHE A 142 0.75 -11.05 14.44
CA PHE A 142 1.79 -10.03 14.38
C PHE A 142 1.13 -8.64 14.42
N PRO A 143 0.62 -8.23 15.58
CA PRO A 143 -0.15 -6.97 15.66
C PRO A 143 0.68 -5.71 15.38
N ASN A 144 2.00 -5.82 15.44
CA ASN A 144 2.89 -4.71 15.11
C ASN A 144 3.41 -4.77 13.66
N GLY A 145 2.89 -5.71 12.87
CA GLY A 145 3.23 -5.89 11.47
C GLY A 145 3.86 -7.24 11.19
N GLU A 146 3.35 -7.94 10.19
CA GLU A 146 3.91 -9.22 9.76
C GLU A 146 4.85 -9.05 8.57
N ILE A 147 4.42 -8.31 7.55
CA ILE A 147 5.22 -8.05 6.34
C ILE A 147 5.24 -6.57 6.04
N LEU A 148 6.36 -6.11 5.51
CA LEU A 148 6.60 -4.71 5.23
C LEU A 148 7.29 -4.54 3.89
N GLY A 149 6.86 -3.54 3.12
CA GLY A 149 7.54 -3.08 1.92
C GLY A 149 8.14 -1.71 2.20
N ASN A 150 9.46 -1.63 2.23
CA ASN A 150 10.17 -0.43 2.69
C ASN A 150 10.28 0.66 1.63
N SER A 151 9.86 0.38 0.40
CA SER A 151 9.87 1.38 -0.66
C SER A 151 8.90 1.01 -1.76
N PHE A 152 8.53 2.01 -2.54
CA PHE A 152 7.71 1.84 -3.74
C PHE A 152 8.57 2.12 -4.96
N VAL A 153 8.39 1.30 -6.00
CA VAL A 153 9.08 1.44 -7.28
C VAL A 153 8.08 1.93 -8.31
N GLY A 154 8.43 2.96 -9.06
CA GLY A 154 7.59 3.45 -10.14
C GLY A 154 7.55 2.46 -11.30
N ILE A 155 6.38 2.30 -11.89
CA ILE A 155 6.13 1.43 -13.03
C ILE A 155 5.86 2.31 -14.25
N ASP A 156 6.69 2.20 -15.28
CA ASP A 156 6.45 2.93 -16.51
C ASP A 156 5.56 2.11 -17.46
N ARG A 157 5.29 2.66 -18.63
CA ARG A 157 4.39 2.03 -19.60
C ARG A 157 4.98 0.80 -20.28
N LEU A 158 6.22 0.47 -20.02
CA LEU A 158 6.84 -0.76 -20.53
C LEU A 158 6.42 -1.98 -19.74
N PHE A 159 5.92 -1.75 -18.52
CA PHE A 159 5.38 -2.81 -17.68
C PHE A 159 3.87 -2.86 -17.84
N PRO A 160 3.27 -4.04 -17.82
CA PRO A 160 1.82 -4.12 -17.81
C PRO A 160 1.26 -3.38 -16.60
N ASP A 161 0.07 -2.83 -16.77
CA ASP A 161 -0.66 -2.29 -15.64
C ASP A 161 -0.76 -3.35 -14.56
N PHE A 162 -0.52 -2.98 -13.32
CA PHE A 162 -0.68 -3.97 -12.25
C PHE A 162 -2.11 -4.48 -12.14
N VAL A 163 -3.08 -3.75 -12.69
CA VAL A 163 -4.46 -4.25 -12.80
C VAL A 163 -4.57 -5.40 -13.79
N ASP A 164 -3.64 -5.51 -14.73
CA ASP A 164 -3.56 -6.61 -15.68
C ASP A 164 -2.74 -7.77 -15.14
N ILE A 165 -2.03 -7.56 -14.04
CA ILE A 165 -1.31 -8.61 -13.35
C ILE A 165 -2.33 -9.51 -12.69
N LYS A 166 -2.28 -10.78 -13.02
CA LYS A 166 -3.19 -11.75 -12.40
C LYS A 166 -2.75 -12.00 -10.98
N TRP A 167 -3.34 -11.28 -10.08
CA TRP A 167 -3.15 -11.47 -8.66
C TRP A 167 -3.92 -12.72 -8.25
N LYS A 168 -3.25 -13.81 -8.21
CA LYS A 168 -3.86 -15.10 -7.86
C LYS A 168 -3.47 -15.52 -6.47
#